data_ace5908dacebdf14cc7468cd9efd8c1f
#
_entry.id   ace5908dacebdf14cc7468cd9efd8c1f
#
_cell.length_a   1.000
_cell.length_b   1.000
_cell.length_c   1.000
_cell.angle_alpha   90.00
_cell.angle_beta   90.00
_cell.angle_gamma   90.00
#
_symmetry.space_group_name_H-M   'P 1'
#
loop_
_entity.id
_entity.type
_entity.pdbx_description
1 polymer ?
#
loop_
_entity_poly.entity_id
_entity_poly.type
_entity_poly.pdbx_seq_one_letter_code
_entity_poly.pdbx_strand_id
1 'polypeptide(L)'
;MSSHVSSTEWRWRLLWLIAIPVGLLLFMWQAAQFAREQALSNLQDDAENELRLSAANLNGYLLRYDYLPQMLATREGIQRFLASPDSQDPMPLNLLLDRFRFTSGVSDVYLLDRDADTIAASNWHRPNTFIGQNYAFRSYYSDAIAGGQGRFFGLGIQSLERGYYFSSPVWLDDTSPDAKPDGVIVVKVLLDDVEESWAEQDAELFVTDSDNIIFMAS
;
A
#
# COMPACT_ATOMS: atom_id res chain seq x y z
N MET A 1 -47.05 -80.08 5.04
CA MET A 1 -47.31 -78.63 4.96
C MET A 1 -46.04 -77.97 4.43
N SER A 2 -45.93 -77.83 3.14
CA SER A 2 -44.81 -77.20 2.47
C SER A 2 -45.16 -75.75 2.23
N SER A 3 -44.50 -74.83 2.93
CA SER A 3 -44.62 -73.41 2.75
C SER A 3 -43.89 -72.96 1.45
N HIS A 4 -44.65 -72.70 0.41
CA HIS A 4 -44.20 -72.00 -0.76
C HIS A 4 -43.88 -70.55 -0.35
N VAL A 5 -42.60 -70.28 -0.07
CA VAL A 5 -42.12 -68.90 -0.02
C VAL A 5 -42.17 -68.40 -1.46
N SER A 6 -43.04 -67.43 -1.75
CA SER A 6 -43.22 -66.90 -3.09
C SER A 6 -41.96 -66.27 -3.58
N SER A 7 -41.51 -66.62 -4.79
CA SER A 7 -40.30 -66.10 -5.46
C SER A 7 -40.28 -64.59 -5.60
N THR A 8 -41.39 -63.95 -5.41
CA THR A 8 -41.58 -62.48 -5.44
C THR A 8 -41.02 -61.80 -4.19
N GLU A 9 -41.19 -62.37 -3.00
CA GLU A 9 -40.68 -61.72 -1.78
C GLU A 9 -39.15 -61.74 -1.67
N TRP A 10 -38.50 -62.78 -2.21
CA TRP A 10 -37.04 -62.88 -2.24
C TRP A 10 -36.41 -61.85 -3.20
N ARG A 11 -37.07 -61.58 -4.35
CA ARG A 11 -36.64 -60.54 -5.31
C ARG A 11 -36.74 -59.14 -4.70
N TRP A 12 -37.78 -58.82 -3.92
CA TRP A 12 -37.93 -57.54 -3.24
C TRP A 12 -36.86 -57.37 -2.13
N ARG A 13 -36.50 -58.41 -1.39
CA ARG A 13 -35.47 -58.36 -0.38
C ARG A 13 -34.08 -58.13 -0.99
N LEU A 14 -33.79 -58.75 -2.12
CA LEU A 14 -32.54 -58.51 -2.88
C LEU A 14 -32.45 -57.07 -3.41
N LEU A 15 -33.56 -56.53 -3.92
CA LEU A 15 -33.60 -55.13 -4.37
C LEU A 15 -33.31 -54.12 -3.24
N TRP A 16 -33.85 -54.34 -2.05
CA TRP A 16 -33.58 -53.50 -0.87
C TRP A 16 -32.10 -53.65 -0.38
N LEU A 17 -31.54 -54.83 -0.45
CA LEU A 17 -30.13 -55.08 -0.10
C LEU A 17 -29.15 -54.32 -0.99
N ILE A 18 -29.51 -53.97 -2.22
CA ILE A 18 -28.69 -53.18 -3.15
C ILE A 18 -29.11 -51.69 -3.06
N ALA A 19 -30.39 -51.40 -3.01
CA ALA A 19 -30.87 -50.00 -3.03
C ALA A 19 -30.43 -49.18 -1.80
N ILE A 20 -30.40 -49.82 -0.61
CA ILE A 20 -29.97 -49.14 0.62
C ILE A 20 -28.48 -48.76 0.57
N PRO A 21 -27.51 -49.64 0.24
CA PRO A 21 -26.11 -49.28 0.10
C PRO A 21 -25.85 -48.25 -1.01
N VAL A 22 -26.54 -48.37 -2.15
CA VAL A 22 -26.42 -47.39 -3.25
C VAL A 22 -26.98 -46.02 -2.82
N GLY A 23 -28.11 -45.98 -2.13
CA GLY A 23 -28.66 -44.74 -1.57
C GLY A 23 -27.74 -44.12 -0.55
N LEU A 24 -27.12 -44.90 0.32
CA LEU A 24 -26.14 -44.46 1.29
C LEU A 24 -24.88 -43.90 0.61
N LEU A 25 -24.36 -44.59 -0.42
CA LEU A 25 -23.21 -44.10 -1.20
C LEU A 25 -23.52 -42.76 -1.89
N LEU A 26 -24.69 -42.65 -2.51
CA LEU A 26 -25.12 -41.40 -3.16
C LEU A 26 -25.29 -40.27 -2.13
N PHE A 27 -25.86 -40.57 -0.97
CA PHE A 27 -25.99 -39.60 0.11
C PHE A 27 -24.63 -39.14 0.64
N MET A 28 -23.71 -40.09 0.89
CA MET A 28 -22.34 -39.77 1.31
C MET A 28 -21.60 -38.95 0.27
N TRP A 29 -21.76 -39.29 -1.00
CA TRP A 29 -21.15 -38.51 -2.10
C TRP A 29 -21.71 -37.09 -2.17
N GLN A 30 -23.02 -36.93 -2.04
CA GLN A 30 -23.70 -35.63 -2.05
C GLN A 30 -23.32 -34.79 -0.82
N ALA A 31 -23.25 -35.41 0.36
CA ALA A 31 -22.80 -34.77 1.60
C ALA A 31 -21.32 -34.31 1.49
N ALA A 32 -20.47 -35.14 0.88
CA ALA A 32 -19.06 -34.77 0.66
C ALA A 32 -18.92 -33.59 -0.33
N GLN A 33 -19.71 -33.56 -1.40
CA GLN A 33 -19.73 -32.42 -2.32
C GLN A 33 -20.20 -31.12 -1.62
N PHE A 34 -21.28 -31.21 -0.87
CA PHE A 34 -21.78 -30.07 -0.11
C PHE A 34 -20.75 -29.57 0.92
N ALA A 35 -20.13 -30.47 1.66
CA ALA A 35 -19.09 -30.13 2.63
C ALA A 35 -17.86 -29.45 1.95
N ARG A 36 -17.49 -29.93 0.76
CA ARG A 36 -16.39 -29.35 -0.03
C ARG A 36 -16.73 -27.94 -0.53
N GLU A 37 -17.93 -27.76 -1.06
CA GLU A 37 -18.39 -26.41 -1.53
C GLU A 37 -18.44 -25.44 -0.36
N GLN A 38 -18.98 -25.88 0.79
CA GLN A 38 -19.02 -25.07 2.00
C GLN A 38 -17.61 -24.71 2.51
N ALA A 39 -16.68 -25.66 2.51
CA ALA A 39 -15.30 -25.41 2.92
C ALA A 39 -14.59 -24.43 2.00
N LEU A 40 -14.78 -24.55 0.67
CA LEU A 40 -14.23 -23.61 -0.29
C LEU A 40 -14.83 -22.21 -0.15
N SER A 41 -16.14 -22.11 0.04
CA SER A 41 -16.81 -20.83 0.28
C SER A 41 -16.30 -20.15 1.56
N ASN A 42 -16.16 -20.89 2.65
CA ASN A 42 -15.62 -20.35 3.90
C ASN A 42 -14.18 -19.86 3.73
N LEU A 43 -13.32 -20.63 3.04
CA LEU A 43 -11.93 -20.23 2.76
C LEU A 43 -11.88 -18.96 1.89
N GLN A 44 -12.78 -18.83 0.91
CA GLN A 44 -12.86 -17.64 0.09
C GLN A 44 -13.31 -16.43 0.92
N ASP A 45 -14.34 -16.57 1.74
CA ASP A 45 -14.85 -15.51 2.60
C ASP A 45 -13.79 -15.06 3.61
N ASP A 46 -13.03 -16.00 4.19
CA ASP A 46 -11.93 -15.71 5.12
C ASP A 46 -10.81 -14.96 4.40
N ALA A 47 -10.38 -15.42 3.22
CA ALA A 47 -9.35 -14.75 2.43
C ALA A 47 -9.78 -13.34 1.97
N GLU A 48 -11.03 -13.15 1.55
CA GLU A 48 -11.55 -11.82 1.20
C GLU A 48 -11.59 -10.88 2.40
N ASN A 49 -11.96 -11.38 3.57
CA ASN A 49 -11.97 -10.58 4.80
C ASN A 49 -10.56 -10.18 5.22
N GLU A 50 -9.61 -11.09 5.16
CA GLU A 50 -8.21 -10.83 5.48
C GLU A 50 -7.59 -9.82 4.53
N LEU A 51 -7.80 -9.99 3.22
CA LEU A 51 -7.37 -9.01 2.20
C LEU A 51 -7.97 -7.63 2.46
N ARG A 52 -9.27 -7.56 2.79
CA ARG A 52 -9.95 -6.30 3.07
C ARG A 52 -9.41 -5.60 4.31
N LEU A 53 -9.11 -6.35 5.37
CA LEU A 53 -8.51 -5.83 6.59
C LEU A 53 -7.09 -5.33 6.35
N SER A 54 -6.28 -6.07 5.61
CA SER A 54 -4.91 -5.70 5.26
C SER A 54 -4.86 -4.46 4.36
N ALA A 55 -5.75 -4.38 3.38
CA ALA A 55 -5.90 -3.18 2.55
C ALA A 55 -6.36 -1.96 3.35
N ALA A 56 -7.29 -2.14 4.30
CA ALA A 56 -7.74 -1.07 5.18
C ALA A 56 -6.63 -0.60 6.13
N ASN A 57 -5.81 -1.52 6.65
CA ASN A 57 -4.66 -1.21 7.49
C ASN A 57 -3.61 -0.39 6.72
N LEU A 58 -3.21 -0.86 5.53
CA LEU A 58 -2.28 -0.13 4.65
C LEU A 58 -2.81 1.26 4.32
N ASN A 59 -4.07 1.36 3.90
CA ASN A 59 -4.68 2.65 3.58
C ASN A 59 -4.73 3.58 4.81
N GLY A 60 -5.10 3.05 5.98
CA GLY A 60 -5.10 3.81 7.24
C GLY A 60 -3.70 4.29 7.64
N TYR A 61 -2.68 3.46 7.41
CA TYR A 61 -1.28 3.83 7.62
C TYR A 61 -0.86 4.98 6.70
N LEU A 62 -1.13 4.88 5.40
CA LEU A 62 -0.79 5.90 4.41
C LEU A 62 -1.53 7.23 4.64
N LEU A 63 -2.82 7.18 4.98
CA LEU A 63 -3.62 8.37 5.27
C LEU A 63 -3.08 9.23 6.43
N ARG A 64 -2.32 8.63 7.34
CA ARG A 64 -1.65 9.34 8.43
C ARG A 64 -0.62 10.36 7.93
N TYR A 65 -0.04 10.13 6.77
CA TYR A 65 1.06 10.93 6.23
C TYR A 65 0.68 11.76 5.00
N ASP A 66 -0.45 11.48 4.38
CA ASP A 66 -0.89 12.06 3.11
C ASP A 66 -1.00 13.60 3.14
N TYR A 67 -1.43 14.17 4.26
CA TYR A 67 -1.59 15.60 4.42
C TYR A 67 -0.31 16.36 4.81
N LEU A 68 0.75 15.66 5.21
CA LEU A 68 1.97 16.26 5.74
C LEU A 68 2.70 17.17 4.74
N PRO A 69 2.86 16.79 3.45
CA PRO A 69 3.49 17.68 2.47
C PRO A 69 2.73 18.98 2.30
N GLN A 70 1.39 18.92 2.22
CA GLN A 70 0.56 20.12 2.10
C GLN A 70 0.71 21.06 3.31
N MET A 71 0.75 20.50 4.52
CA MET A 71 0.99 21.26 5.73
C MET A 71 2.39 21.93 5.74
N LEU A 72 3.39 21.24 5.20
CA LEU A 72 4.74 21.81 5.06
C LEU A 72 4.81 22.88 3.98
N ALA A 73 4.16 22.68 2.84
CA ALA A 73 4.17 23.61 1.71
C ALA A 73 3.71 25.02 2.08
N THR A 74 2.82 25.14 3.06
CA THR A 74 2.30 26.43 3.56
C THR A 74 3.18 27.11 4.60
N ARG A 75 4.32 26.46 4.99
CA ARG A 75 5.21 27.04 6.01
C ARG A 75 6.03 28.20 5.44
N GLU A 76 5.95 29.35 6.07
CA GLU A 76 6.68 30.55 5.67
C GLU A 76 8.19 30.33 5.54
N GLY A 77 8.80 29.50 6.40
CA GLY A 77 10.23 29.19 6.33
C GLY A 77 10.63 28.46 5.04
N ILE A 78 9.76 27.56 4.53
CA ILE A 78 9.97 26.84 3.26
C ILE A 78 9.79 27.79 2.08
N GLN A 79 8.71 28.58 2.08
CA GLN A 79 8.42 29.53 1.02
C GLN A 79 9.51 30.61 0.94
N ARG A 80 9.94 31.15 2.09
CA ARG A 80 11.02 32.17 2.14
C ARG A 80 12.33 31.61 1.59
N PHE A 81 12.70 30.39 1.95
CA PHE A 81 13.91 29.76 1.44
C PHE A 81 13.82 29.53 -0.08
N LEU A 82 12.68 29.02 -0.56
CA LEU A 82 12.45 28.75 -1.98
C LEU A 82 12.48 30.03 -2.83
N ALA A 83 12.07 31.19 -2.27
CA ALA A 83 12.10 32.46 -2.97
C ALA A 83 13.52 32.96 -3.33
N SER A 84 14.56 32.52 -2.59
CA SER A 84 15.94 32.97 -2.81
C SER A 84 16.93 31.93 -2.24
N PRO A 85 17.01 30.71 -2.79
CA PRO A 85 17.80 29.63 -2.22
C PRO A 85 19.29 29.93 -2.22
N ASP A 86 19.82 30.55 -3.29
CA ASP A 86 21.25 30.84 -3.45
C ASP A 86 21.78 31.92 -2.49
N SER A 87 20.89 32.73 -1.91
CA SER A 87 21.26 33.82 -1.02
C SER A 87 21.07 33.52 0.46
N GLN A 88 20.59 32.33 0.79
CA GLN A 88 20.28 31.91 2.16
C GLN A 88 21.12 30.70 2.59
N ASP A 89 21.43 30.64 3.89
CA ASP A 89 22.00 29.45 4.48
C ASP A 89 20.91 28.34 4.53
N PRO A 90 21.14 27.16 3.92
CA PRO A 90 20.19 26.07 3.95
C PRO A 90 20.06 25.38 5.33
N MET A 91 21.00 25.63 6.25
CA MET A 91 21.08 24.94 7.53
C MET A 91 19.82 25.08 8.38
N PRO A 92 19.23 26.29 8.57
CA PRO A 92 18.01 26.45 9.34
C PRO A 92 16.85 25.65 8.78
N LEU A 93 16.72 25.55 7.45
CA LEU A 93 15.68 24.76 6.80
C LEU A 93 15.93 23.26 6.96
N ASN A 94 17.16 22.80 6.75
CA ASN A 94 17.56 21.40 6.92
C ASN A 94 17.25 20.93 8.36
N LEU A 95 17.56 21.73 9.37
CA LEU A 95 17.24 21.44 10.77
C LEU A 95 15.72 21.41 11.04
N LEU A 96 14.96 22.29 10.39
CA LEU A 96 13.50 22.30 10.47
C LEU A 96 12.93 20.99 9.89
N LEU A 97 13.41 20.58 8.70
CA LEU A 97 12.96 19.36 8.05
C LEU A 97 13.37 18.11 8.87
N ASP A 98 14.57 18.08 9.44
CA ASP A 98 14.99 16.95 10.29
C ASP A 98 14.18 16.87 11.59
N ARG A 99 13.90 18.00 12.22
CA ARG A 99 13.00 18.04 13.40
C ARG A 99 11.60 17.56 13.05
N PHE A 100 11.09 18.00 11.90
CA PHE A 100 9.79 17.55 11.42
C PHE A 100 9.76 16.06 11.18
N ARG A 101 10.77 15.52 10.47
CA ARG A 101 10.97 14.09 10.26
C ARG A 101 10.89 13.30 11.57
N PHE A 102 11.67 13.73 12.57
CA PHE A 102 11.71 13.07 13.87
C PHE A 102 10.36 13.08 14.58
N THR A 103 9.68 14.23 14.56
CA THR A 103 8.39 14.40 15.28
C THR A 103 7.24 13.67 14.62
N SER A 104 7.22 13.60 13.28
CA SER A 104 6.15 12.95 12.52
C SER A 104 6.37 11.45 12.31
N GLY A 105 7.58 10.94 12.57
CA GLY A 105 7.93 9.54 12.37
C GLY A 105 8.11 9.15 10.89
N VAL A 106 8.26 10.12 9.98
CA VAL A 106 8.54 9.84 8.57
C VAL A 106 10.03 9.54 8.37
N SER A 107 10.37 8.83 7.28
CA SER A 107 11.76 8.48 6.99
C SER A 107 12.58 9.70 6.59
N ASP A 108 12.10 10.47 5.64
CA ASP A 108 12.80 11.63 5.12
C ASP A 108 11.84 12.71 4.60
N VAL A 109 12.32 13.97 4.63
CA VAL A 109 11.61 15.13 4.08
C VAL A 109 12.60 15.95 3.30
N TYR A 110 12.23 16.40 2.09
CA TYR A 110 13.11 17.21 1.25
C TYR A 110 12.34 18.17 0.35
N LEU A 111 12.99 19.26 -0.01
CA LEU A 111 12.45 20.31 -0.85
C LEU A 111 13.17 20.30 -2.21
N LEU A 112 12.36 20.24 -3.25
CA LEU A 112 12.78 20.33 -4.66
C LEU A 112 12.45 21.72 -5.19
N ASP A 113 13.33 22.27 -6.00
CA ASP A 113 13.05 23.48 -6.78
C ASP A 113 12.26 23.19 -8.08
N ARG A 114 12.13 24.18 -8.95
CA ARG A 114 11.45 24.06 -10.24
C ARG A 114 12.13 23.13 -11.24
N ASP A 115 13.41 22.88 -11.08
CA ASP A 115 14.22 22.02 -11.93
C ASP A 115 14.35 20.60 -11.36
N ALA A 116 13.62 20.32 -10.25
CA ALA A 116 13.64 19.07 -9.50
C ALA A 116 14.95 18.80 -8.74
N ASP A 117 15.80 19.80 -8.57
CA ASP A 117 16.99 19.66 -7.75
C ASP A 117 16.64 19.77 -6.27
N THR A 118 17.23 18.87 -5.46
CA THR A 118 17.02 18.90 -4.02
C THR A 118 17.86 20.01 -3.37
N ILE A 119 17.20 21.06 -2.90
CA ILE A 119 17.84 22.24 -2.31
C ILE A 119 17.87 22.22 -0.79
N ALA A 120 17.04 21.39 -0.14
CA ALA A 120 17.09 21.15 1.30
C ALA A 120 16.57 19.75 1.63
N ALA A 121 17.10 19.11 2.68
CA ALA A 121 16.70 17.77 3.08
C ALA A 121 16.91 17.50 4.57
N SER A 122 16.05 16.66 5.16
CA SER A 122 16.20 16.20 6.55
C SER A 122 17.45 15.37 6.79
N ASN A 123 17.90 14.64 5.74
CA ASN A 123 19.11 13.80 5.79
C ASN A 123 20.39 14.53 5.34
N TRP A 124 20.42 15.85 5.42
CA TRP A 124 21.53 16.70 4.96
C TRP A 124 22.90 16.28 5.46
N HIS A 125 22.98 15.69 6.65
CA HIS A 125 24.23 15.29 7.32
C HIS A 125 24.67 13.85 7.02
N ARG A 126 23.87 13.09 6.27
CA ARG A 126 24.18 11.68 5.95
C ARG A 126 25.01 11.55 4.67
N PRO A 127 25.85 10.50 4.54
CA PRO A 127 26.62 10.26 3.32
C PRO A 127 25.75 10.09 2.06
N ASN A 128 24.51 9.57 2.25
CA ASN A 128 23.52 9.38 1.20
C ASN A 128 22.46 10.49 1.21
N THR A 129 22.90 11.73 1.43
CA THR A 129 22.01 12.89 1.42
C THR A 129 21.31 13.05 0.08
N PHE A 130 20.07 13.59 0.12
CA PHE A 130 19.33 13.91 -1.09
C PHE A 130 19.73 15.25 -1.69
N ILE A 131 20.41 16.13 -0.94
CA ILE A 131 20.82 17.45 -1.42
C ILE A 131 21.68 17.32 -2.70
N GLY A 132 21.34 18.10 -3.71
CA GLY A 132 21.99 18.09 -5.03
C GLY A 132 21.59 16.92 -5.94
N GLN A 133 20.63 16.10 -5.54
CA GLN A 133 20.06 15.04 -6.39
C GLN A 133 18.86 15.59 -7.17
N ASN A 134 18.76 15.20 -8.44
CA ASN A 134 17.63 15.58 -9.30
C ASN A 134 16.60 14.45 -9.38
N TYR A 135 15.32 14.81 -9.20
CA TYR A 135 14.20 13.88 -9.20
C TYR A 135 13.13 14.16 -10.27
N ALA A 136 13.49 14.84 -11.36
CA ALA A 136 12.58 15.17 -12.46
C ALA A 136 11.89 13.94 -13.09
N PHE A 137 12.53 12.77 -13.02
CA PHE A 137 12.02 11.51 -13.56
C PHE A 137 10.94 10.84 -12.68
N ARG A 138 10.71 11.35 -11.48
CA ARG A 138 9.74 10.78 -10.52
C ARG A 138 8.34 11.34 -10.74
N SER A 139 7.33 10.46 -10.79
CA SER A 139 5.94 10.87 -10.97
C SER A 139 5.45 11.79 -9.85
N TYR A 140 5.86 11.57 -8.59
CA TYR A 140 5.49 12.47 -7.50
C TYR A 140 5.95 13.92 -7.72
N TYR A 141 7.09 14.13 -8.41
CA TYR A 141 7.54 15.47 -8.78
C TYR A 141 6.70 16.04 -9.91
N SER A 142 6.53 15.29 -11.01
CA SER A 142 5.75 15.75 -12.17
C SER A 142 4.30 16.09 -11.82
N ASP A 143 3.68 15.31 -10.95
CA ASP A 143 2.31 15.54 -10.51
C ASP A 143 2.20 16.81 -9.64
N ALA A 144 3.15 16.99 -8.71
CA ALA A 144 3.13 18.14 -7.82
C ALA A 144 3.51 19.44 -8.54
N ILE A 145 4.51 19.43 -9.43
CA ILE A 145 4.90 20.65 -10.17
C ILE A 145 3.84 21.06 -11.21
N ALA A 146 2.94 20.14 -11.56
CA ALA A 146 1.74 20.45 -12.34
C ALA A 146 0.60 21.05 -11.51
N GLY A 147 0.77 21.19 -10.18
CA GLY A 147 -0.19 21.79 -9.26
C GLY A 147 -1.05 20.78 -8.50
N GLY A 148 -0.88 19.48 -8.73
CA GLY A 148 -1.56 18.40 -8.01
C GLY A 148 -0.82 17.95 -6.74
N GLN A 149 -1.31 16.90 -6.11
CA GLN A 149 -0.56 16.15 -5.10
C GLN A 149 0.00 14.89 -5.75
N GLY A 150 1.30 14.64 -5.54
CA GLY A 150 1.94 13.45 -6.06
C GLY A 150 1.98 12.33 -5.01
N ARG A 151 1.81 11.10 -5.49
CA ARG A 151 1.95 9.88 -4.70
C ARG A 151 2.73 8.87 -5.52
N PHE A 152 3.71 8.24 -4.91
CA PHE A 152 4.54 7.26 -5.60
C PHE A 152 5.05 6.23 -4.61
N PHE A 153 5.00 4.97 -5.00
CA PHE A 153 5.72 3.92 -4.33
C PHE A 153 6.94 3.51 -5.16
N GLY A 154 8.08 3.29 -4.51
CA GLY A 154 9.25 2.81 -5.21
C GLY A 154 10.51 2.73 -4.37
N LEU A 155 11.55 2.14 -4.98
CA LEU A 155 12.87 2.07 -4.40
C LEU A 155 13.56 3.45 -4.44
N GLY A 156 14.03 3.89 -3.29
CA GLY A 156 14.87 5.09 -3.19
C GLY A 156 16.24 4.85 -3.79
N ILE A 157 16.64 5.67 -4.77
CA ILE A 157 17.94 5.51 -5.45
C ILE A 157 19.14 5.85 -4.56
N GLN A 158 18.94 6.68 -3.55
CA GLN A 158 19.99 7.06 -2.58
C GLN A 158 19.98 6.19 -1.34
N SER A 159 18.80 5.91 -0.79
CA SER A 159 18.67 5.13 0.43
C SER A 159 18.69 3.62 0.18
N LEU A 160 18.38 3.17 -1.05
CA LEU A 160 18.15 1.77 -1.43
C LEU A 160 17.06 1.07 -0.58
N GLU A 161 16.16 1.87 -0.03
CA GLU A 161 15.02 1.42 0.76
C GLU A 161 13.73 1.63 -0.01
N ARG A 162 12.78 0.71 0.14
CA ARG A 162 11.43 0.87 -0.41
C ARG A 162 10.68 1.91 0.40
N GLY A 163 9.99 2.83 -0.29
CA GLY A 163 9.26 3.88 0.40
C GLY A 163 8.04 4.34 -0.38
N TYR A 164 7.09 4.89 0.35
CA TYR A 164 5.98 5.61 -0.21
C TYR A 164 6.27 7.11 -0.11
N TYR A 165 6.08 7.81 -1.21
CA TYR A 165 6.39 9.22 -1.34
C TYR A 165 5.10 10.01 -1.52
N PHE A 166 4.91 11.01 -0.66
CA PHE A 166 3.86 11.99 -0.78
C PHE A 166 4.48 13.33 -1.13
N SER A 167 3.90 14.08 -2.04
CA SER A 167 4.40 15.40 -2.41
C SER A 167 3.28 16.41 -2.56
N SER A 168 3.63 17.66 -2.38
CA SER A 168 2.74 18.80 -2.57
C SER A 168 3.47 19.96 -3.24
N PRO A 169 2.81 20.72 -4.13
CA PRO A 169 3.37 21.92 -4.69
C PRO A 169 3.61 22.96 -3.59
N VAL A 170 4.69 23.73 -3.73
CA VAL A 170 4.96 24.92 -2.94
C VAL A 170 4.77 26.14 -3.83
N TRP A 171 3.91 27.05 -3.40
CA TRP A 171 3.56 28.27 -4.11
C TRP A 171 4.13 29.47 -3.38
N LEU A 172 4.80 30.37 -4.09
CA LEU A 172 5.19 31.68 -3.56
C LEU A 172 4.09 32.71 -3.82
N ASP A 173 3.41 32.59 -4.97
CA ASP A 173 2.25 33.38 -5.33
C ASP A 173 1.24 32.49 -6.06
N ASP A 174 0.08 32.25 -5.47
CA ASP A 174 -1.02 31.46 -6.01
C ASP A 174 -2.19 32.32 -6.52
N THR A 175 -2.02 33.66 -6.52
CA THR A 175 -3.09 34.61 -6.85
C THR A 175 -3.35 34.72 -8.36
N SER A 176 -2.41 34.31 -9.20
CA SER A 176 -2.54 34.35 -10.65
C SER A 176 -3.20 33.07 -11.20
N PRO A 177 -4.16 33.16 -12.15
CA PRO A 177 -4.76 32.00 -12.79
C PRO A 177 -3.76 31.10 -13.55
N ASP A 178 -2.63 31.68 -13.96
CA ASP A 178 -1.55 31.00 -14.68
C ASP A 178 -0.35 30.69 -13.79
N ALA A 179 -0.50 30.86 -12.46
CA ALA A 179 0.57 30.56 -11.51
C ALA A 179 1.03 29.09 -11.66
N LYS A 180 2.32 28.88 -11.53
CA LYS A 180 2.92 27.55 -11.46
C LYS A 180 3.62 27.40 -10.13
N PRO A 181 3.69 26.18 -9.57
CA PRO A 181 4.45 25.95 -8.36
C PRO A 181 5.91 26.39 -8.51
N ASP A 182 6.47 26.89 -7.44
CA ASP A 182 7.87 27.32 -7.37
C ASP A 182 8.80 26.19 -6.96
N GLY A 183 8.24 25.15 -6.36
CA GLY A 183 8.95 23.94 -5.95
C GLY A 183 7.99 22.87 -5.46
N VAL A 184 8.55 21.78 -4.96
CA VAL A 184 7.83 20.63 -4.48
C VAL A 184 8.41 20.16 -3.15
N ILE A 185 7.57 20.04 -2.13
CA ILE A 185 7.94 19.41 -0.87
C ILE A 185 7.55 17.92 -0.89
N VAL A 186 8.47 17.05 -0.47
CA VAL A 186 8.30 15.60 -0.52
C VAL A 186 8.50 15.01 0.87
N VAL A 187 7.63 14.08 1.24
CA VAL A 187 7.71 13.26 2.46
C VAL A 187 7.83 11.82 2.06
N LYS A 188 8.88 11.13 2.51
CA LYS A 188 9.10 9.69 2.33
C LYS A 188 8.72 8.95 3.59
N VAL A 189 7.96 7.87 3.44
CA VAL A 189 7.55 6.96 4.51
C VAL A 189 8.03 5.55 4.15
N LEU A 190 8.61 4.84 5.10
CA LEU A 190 8.90 3.40 4.95
C LEU A 190 7.64 2.60 5.29
N LEU A 191 7.51 1.44 4.69
CA LEU A 191 6.38 0.54 4.91
C LEU A 191 6.79 -0.71 5.72
N ASP A 192 8.00 -0.72 6.27
CA ASP A 192 8.56 -1.86 6.99
C ASP A 192 7.66 -2.31 8.15
N ASP A 193 7.10 -1.36 8.93
CA ASP A 193 6.16 -1.66 10.02
C ASP A 193 4.88 -2.37 9.53
N VAL A 194 4.42 -2.04 8.33
CA VAL A 194 3.23 -2.66 7.71
C VAL A 194 3.59 -4.07 7.22
N GLU A 195 4.73 -4.22 6.54
CA GLU A 195 5.22 -5.52 6.08
C GLU A 195 5.46 -6.47 7.27
N GLU A 196 6.06 -5.98 8.35
CA GLU A 196 6.29 -6.79 9.55
C GLU A 196 4.97 -7.25 10.18
N SER A 197 3.95 -6.39 10.21
CA SER A 197 2.63 -6.77 10.71
C SER A 197 1.92 -7.83 9.85
N TRP A 198 2.24 -7.90 8.56
CA TRP A 198 1.71 -8.92 7.65
C TRP A 198 2.45 -10.25 7.76
N ALA A 199 3.75 -10.23 8.04
CA ALA A 199 4.56 -11.44 8.24
C ALA A 199 4.09 -12.30 9.42
N GLU A 200 3.30 -11.73 10.35
CA GLU A 200 2.67 -12.45 11.46
C GLU A 200 1.33 -13.12 11.09
N GLN A 201 0.83 -12.92 9.87
CA GLN A 201 -0.44 -13.50 9.38
C GLN A 201 -0.20 -14.86 8.73
N ASP A 202 -1.24 -15.72 8.76
CA ASP A 202 -1.18 -17.05 8.16
C ASP A 202 -1.27 -17.03 6.62
N ALA A 203 -1.71 -15.91 6.03
CA ALA A 203 -1.86 -15.76 4.58
C ALA A 203 -0.67 -15.01 3.98
N GLU A 204 -0.17 -15.50 2.85
CA GLU A 204 0.79 -14.77 2.02
C GLU A 204 0.09 -13.61 1.31
N LEU A 205 0.44 -12.39 1.69
CA LEU A 205 -0.08 -11.16 1.10
C LEU A 205 0.97 -10.51 0.21
N PHE A 206 0.54 -9.97 -0.90
CA PHE A 206 1.40 -9.15 -1.74
C PHE A 206 0.61 -7.97 -2.34
N VAL A 207 1.30 -6.87 -2.55
CA VAL A 207 0.76 -5.67 -3.21
C VAL A 207 1.51 -5.45 -4.51
N THR A 208 0.76 -5.18 -5.56
CA THR A 208 1.31 -4.85 -6.89
C THR A 208 0.97 -3.43 -7.28
N ASP A 209 1.79 -2.84 -8.12
CA ASP A 209 1.47 -1.61 -8.84
C ASP A 209 0.53 -1.86 -10.04
N SER A 210 0.24 -0.80 -10.81
CA SER A 210 -0.58 -0.89 -12.02
C SER A 210 0.02 -1.75 -13.13
N ASP A 211 1.34 -2.00 -13.08
CA ASP A 211 2.09 -2.81 -14.03
C ASP A 211 2.25 -4.26 -13.54
N ASN A 212 1.57 -4.63 -12.44
CA ASN A 212 1.65 -5.92 -11.75
C ASN A 212 3.04 -6.26 -11.19
N ILE A 213 3.84 -5.26 -10.87
CA ILE A 213 5.13 -5.45 -10.20
C ILE A 213 4.86 -5.55 -8.69
N ILE A 214 5.27 -6.67 -8.08
CA ILE A 214 5.15 -6.86 -6.63
C ILE A 214 6.14 -5.91 -5.94
N PHE A 215 5.64 -5.11 -5.03
CA PHE A 215 6.46 -4.19 -4.26
C PHE A 215 6.40 -4.38 -2.74
N MET A 216 5.39 -5.09 -2.24
CA MET A 216 5.29 -5.55 -0.85
C MET A 216 4.85 -7.01 -0.83
N ALA A 217 5.40 -7.77 0.09
CA ALA A 217 5.00 -9.14 0.38
C ALA A 217 5.22 -9.46 1.86
N SER A 218 4.34 -10.29 2.44
CA SER A 218 4.50 -10.84 3.79
C SER A 218 5.48 -12.00 3.78
#